data_edefede9939bc5963f0aa0873bc7e5d8
#
_entry.id   edefede9939bc5963f0aa0873bc7e5d8
#
_cell.length_a   1.000
_cell.length_b   1.000
_cell.length_c   1.000
_cell.angle_alpha   90.00
_cell.angle_beta   90.00
_cell.angle_gamma   90.00
#
_symmetry.space_group_name_H-M   'P 1'
#
loop_
_entity.id
_entity.type
_entity.pdbx_description
1 polymer ?
#
loop_
_entity_poly.entity_id
_entity_poly.type
_entity_poly.pdbx_seq_one_letter_code
_entity_poly.pdbx_strand_id
1 'polypeptide(L)'
;MSARTVNNTAEIAARIAKGWKPNRYLTNMSMACFADPRDHVATSIFPICPVENSTGYFYKFEKGDLARDNVARKPEFGKVMPAKMGYTDDTYKCKVDQIIVGIDQIGALDYQRAGVPGSIDPRRNKVRFVTEQQLLHLDILFAENFFKTGVWDNEFTGISKGTPGAKQFLKFTDANFDPVNFFDTRKREIKLAGRRMPNKLSLGYDSFVALKNHPDILERVKYTGSSANPAIVNENILAQILGFEEVKVLEATYNAAEEGQPDDMRFVCESDGA
;
A
#
# COMPACT_ATOMS: atom_id res chain seq x y z
N MET A 1 -8.73 20.16 -28.45
CA MET A 1 -7.67 19.80 -29.43
C MET A 1 -7.86 18.32 -29.75
N SER A 2 -8.14 18.01 -31.03
CA SER A 2 -8.46 16.64 -31.48
C SER A 2 -7.27 15.70 -31.20
N ALA A 3 -7.50 14.66 -30.39
CA ALA A 3 -6.54 13.58 -30.23
C ALA A 3 -6.22 12.98 -31.61
N ARG A 4 -4.99 13.18 -32.07
CA ARG A 4 -4.48 12.52 -33.29
C ARG A 4 -4.35 11.03 -32.97
N THR A 5 -5.30 10.25 -33.41
CA THR A 5 -5.16 8.80 -33.49
C THR A 5 -3.93 8.47 -34.35
N VAL A 6 -2.88 7.99 -33.71
CA VAL A 6 -1.57 7.69 -34.32
C VAL A 6 -1.59 6.43 -35.20
N ASN A 7 -2.75 5.90 -35.54
CA ASN A 7 -2.90 4.65 -36.30
C ASN A 7 -3.39 4.88 -37.73
N ASN A 8 -2.78 5.82 -38.45
CA ASN A 8 -2.96 5.86 -39.90
C ASN A 8 -1.87 5.01 -40.57
N THR A 9 -2.13 3.72 -40.68
CA THR A 9 -1.23 2.74 -41.33
C THR A 9 -0.76 3.19 -42.70
N ALA A 10 -1.58 3.93 -43.47
CA ALA A 10 -1.23 4.48 -44.77
C ALA A 10 -0.18 5.62 -44.68
N GLU A 11 -0.27 6.47 -43.65
CA GLU A 11 0.71 7.54 -43.41
C GLU A 11 2.06 6.98 -42.95
N ILE A 12 2.04 5.97 -42.12
CA ILE A 12 3.24 5.25 -41.67
C ILE A 12 3.91 4.54 -42.86
N ALA A 13 3.14 3.85 -43.67
CA ALA A 13 3.65 3.19 -44.89
C ALA A 13 4.28 4.20 -45.88
N ALA A 14 3.65 5.35 -46.07
CA ALA A 14 4.18 6.43 -46.90
C ALA A 14 5.49 7.03 -46.35
N ARG A 15 5.62 7.13 -45.05
CA ARG A 15 6.86 7.60 -44.38
C ARG A 15 7.99 6.58 -44.49
N ILE A 16 7.68 5.28 -44.33
CA ILE A 16 8.65 4.19 -44.50
C ILE A 16 9.15 4.16 -45.95
N ALA A 17 8.26 4.33 -46.96
CA ALA A 17 8.63 4.39 -48.35
C ALA A 17 9.57 5.58 -48.66
N LYS A 18 9.53 6.65 -47.88
CA LYS A 18 10.46 7.81 -47.95
C LYS A 18 11.74 7.61 -47.14
N GLY A 19 12.05 6.40 -46.70
CA GLY A 19 13.26 6.10 -45.92
C GLY A 19 13.20 6.53 -44.47
N TRP A 20 12.02 6.87 -43.93
CA TRP A 20 11.85 7.16 -42.51
C TRP A 20 12.00 5.87 -41.68
N LYS A 21 12.92 5.90 -40.72
CA LYS A 21 13.07 4.81 -39.75
C LYS A 21 12.61 5.31 -38.41
N PRO A 22 11.72 4.56 -37.70
CA PRO A 22 11.31 4.94 -36.37
C PRO A 22 12.54 5.06 -35.45
N ASN A 23 12.58 6.13 -34.66
CA ASN A 23 13.67 6.33 -33.72
C ASN A 23 13.56 5.32 -32.60
N ARG A 24 14.50 4.37 -32.53
CA ARG A 24 14.55 3.32 -31.53
C ARG A 24 14.57 3.86 -30.07
N TYR A 25 15.16 5.05 -29.86
CA TYR A 25 15.18 5.68 -28.55
C TYR A 25 13.80 6.19 -28.10
N LEU A 26 13.02 6.79 -29.01
CA LEU A 26 11.65 7.21 -28.70
C LEU A 26 10.71 6.02 -28.46
N THR A 27 10.91 4.93 -29.18
CA THR A 27 10.15 3.68 -28.95
C THR A 27 10.48 3.08 -27.58
N ASN A 28 11.74 3.15 -27.17
CA ASN A 28 12.17 2.71 -25.83
C ASN A 28 11.63 3.60 -24.71
N MET A 29 11.54 4.92 -24.92
CA MET A 29 10.95 5.85 -23.95
C MET A 29 9.45 5.67 -23.76
N SER A 30 8.71 5.37 -24.83
CA SER A 30 7.26 5.15 -24.74
C SER A 30 6.87 3.86 -24.00
N MET A 31 7.81 2.95 -23.80
CA MET A 31 7.60 1.68 -23.07
C MET A 31 8.01 1.75 -21.60
N ALA A 32 8.51 2.89 -21.11
CA ALA A 32 9.05 3.04 -19.75
C ALA A 32 8.04 3.52 -18.70
N CYS A 33 6.74 3.65 -19.06
CA CYS A 33 5.70 4.12 -18.15
C CYS A 33 5.07 2.99 -17.30
N PHE A 34 5.87 2.02 -16.89
CA PHE A 34 5.42 1.06 -15.88
C PHE A 34 5.72 1.63 -14.48
N ALA A 35 4.77 1.45 -13.54
CA ALA A 35 5.00 1.80 -12.15
C ALA A 35 6.20 1.04 -11.54
N ASP A 36 6.83 1.61 -10.52
CA ASP A 36 7.85 0.88 -9.77
C ASP A 36 7.13 -0.19 -8.91
N PRO A 37 7.56 -1.46 -8.96
CA PRO A 37 7.02 -2.48 -8.06
C PRO A 37 7.11 -2.13 -6.57
N ARG A 38 7.94 -1.15 -6.19
CA ARG A 38 8.07 -0.65 -4.83
C ARG A 38 6.89 0.19 -4.36
N ASP A 39 6.15 0.77 -5.30
CA ASP A 39 4.96 1.59 -5.01
C ASP A 39 3.81 0.73 -4.49
N HIS A 40 3.88 -0.59 -4.74
CA HIS A 40 2.88 -1.56 -4.32
C HIS A 40 3.23 -2.14 -2.94
N VAL A 41 2.57 -1.68 -1.90
CA VAL A 41 2.93 -2.00 -0.51
C VAL A 41 1.95 -2.90 0.23
N ALA A 42 0.79 -3.23 -0.34
CA ALA A 42 -0.24 -4.04 0.32
C ALA A 42 0.30 -5.37 0.87
N THR A 43 1.11 -6.10 0.09
CA THR A 43 1.72 -7.38 0.50
C THR A 43 2.77 -7.24 1.61
N SER A 44 3.37 -6.06 1.76
CA SER A 44 4.32 -5.78 2.84
C SER A 44 3.63 -5.45 4.15
N ILE A 45 2.40 -4.91 4.09
CA ILE A 45 1.57 -4.60 5.26
C ILE A 45 0.91 -5.88 5.76
N PHE A 46 0.22 -6.60 4.88
CA PHE A 46 -0.40 -7.89 5.16
C PHE A 46 0.30 -9.01 4.37
N PRO A 47 1.13 -9.82 5.03
CA PRO A 47 1.83 -10.90 4.36
C PRO A 47 0.84 -11.96 3.86
N ILE A 48 1.14 -12.52 2.69
CA ILE A 48 0.35 -13.60 2.09
C ILE A 48 0.46 -14.86 2.97
N CYS A 49 -0.68 -15.42 3.37
CA CYS A 49 -0.76 -16.67 4.10
C CYS A 49 -1.18 -17.79 3.11
N PRO A 50 -0.28 -18.71 2.73
CA PRO A 50 -0.63 -19.79 1.84
C PRO A 50 -1.55 -20.79 2.56
N VAL A 51 -2.64 -21.20 1.91
CA VAL A 51 -3.60 -22.19 2.40
C VAL A 51 -3.77 -23.31 1.37
N GLU A 52 -3.96 -24.55 1.82
CA GLU A 52 -4.12 -25.70 0.94
C GLU A 52 -5.50 -25.78 0.30
N ASN A 53 -6.55 -25.38 1.04
CA ASN A 53 -7.93 -25.42 0.59
C ASN A 53 -8.49 -24.03 0.39
N SER A 54 -9.35 -23.84 -0.60
CA SER A 54 -10.03 -22.57 -0.86
C SER A 54 -11.02 -22.15 0.24
N THR A 55 -11.46 -23.10 1.07
CA THR A 55 -12.34 -22.86 2.23
C THR A 55 -11.85 -23.70 3.40
N GLY A 56 -11.92 -23.13 4.60
CA GLY A 56 -11.51 -23.85 5.80
C GLY A 56 -11.91 -23.12 7.06
N TYR A 57 -11.66 -23.76 8.18
CA TYR A 57 -11.89 -23.20 9.51
C TYR A 57 -10.56 -22.80 10.15
N PHE A 58 -10.60 -21.77 10.98
CA PHE A 58 -9.49 -21.40 11.83
C PHE A 58 -9.98 -21.02 13.24
N TYR A 59 -9.14 -21.28 14.24
CA TYR A 59 -9.49 -21.00 15.62
C TYR A 59 -9.10 -19.57 16.00
N LYS A 60 -10.06 -18.85 16.60
CA LYS A 60 -9.81 -17.57 17.28
C LYS A 60 -9.79 -17.82 18.78
N PHE A 61 -8.65 -17.54 19.41
CA PHE A 61 -8.52 -17.64 20.86
C PHE A 61 -9.04 -16.39 21.54
N GLU A 62 -9.76 -16.58 22.65
CA GLU A 62 -10.28 -15.47 23.43
C GLU A 62 -9.14 -14.73 24.14
N LYS A 63 -9.02 -13.44 23.84
CA LYS A 63 -8.00 -12.56 24.40
C LYS A 63 -8.11 -12.47 25.93
N GLY A 64 -9.32 -12.45 26.46
CA GLY A 64 -9.59 -12.38 27.89
C GLY A 64 -8.95 -13.53 28.67
N ASP A 65 -9.05 -14.74 28.17
CA ASP A 65 -8.47 -15.93 28.80
C ASP A 65 -6.94 -15.95 28.70
N LEU A 66 -6.40 -15.51 27.58
CA LEU A 66 -4.94 -15.38 27.40
C LEU A 66 -4.32 -14.27 28.26
N ALA A 67 -5.12 -13.29 28.72
CA ALA A 67 -4.66 -12.15 29.51
C ALA A 67 -4.86 -12.34 31.02
N ARG A 68 -5.61 -13.36 31.43
CA ARG A 68 -5.91 -13.63 32.85
C ARG A 68 -4.74 -14.35 33.54
N ASP A 69 -4.40 -13.92 34.73
CA ASP A 69 -3.50 -14.71 35.55
C ASP A 69 -4.28 -15.86 36.17
N ASN A 70 -4.03 -17.07 35.67
CA ASN A 70 -4.64 -18.32 36.15
C ASN A 70 -3.67 -19.12 37.02
N VAL A 71 -2.53 -18.55 37.41
CA VAL A 71 -1.56 -19.22 38.28
C VAL A 71 -2.04 -19.12 39.70
N ALA A 72 -2.35 -20.25 40.34
CA ALA A 72 -2.74 -20.33 41.73
C ALA A 72 -1.66 -21.05 42.54
N ARG A 73 -1.41 -20.60 43.79
CA ARG A 73 -0.51 -21.28 44.68
C ARG A 73 -1.15 -22.61 45.11
N LYS A 74 -0.44 -23.71 44.88
CA LYS A 74 -0.87 -25.02 45.29
C LYS A 74 -0.91 -25.08 46.81
N PRO A 75 -2.07 -25.39 47.44
CA PRO A 75 -2.13 -25.68 48.87
C PRO A 75 -1.42 -27.02 49.17
N GLU A 76 -0.94 -27.15 50.41
CA GLU A 76 -0.36 -28.38 50.86
C GLU A 76 -1.41 -29.50 50.83
N PHE A 77 -1.12 -30.62 50.15
CA PHE A 77 -2.04 -31.73 49.91
C PHE A 77 -3.29 -31.43 49.05
N GLY A 78 -3.41 -30.21 48.48
CA GLY A 78 -4.55 -29.82 47.66
C GLY A 78 -4.27 -29.88 46.16
N LYS A 79 -5.34 -29.80 45.36
CA LYS A 79 -5.27 -29.68 43.90
C LYS A 79 -5.62 -28.25 43.46
N VAL A 80 -4.94 -27.76 42.45
CA VAL A 80 -5.27 -26.47 41.79
C VAL A 80 -6.29 -26.75 40.69
N MET A 81 -7.26 -25.87 40.52
CA MET A 81 -8.24 -25.96 39.40
C MET A 81 -7.56 -25.79 38.07
N PRO A 82 -7.91 -26.60 37.05
CA PRO A 82 -7.37 -26.46 35.70
C PRO A 82 -7.82 -25.14 35.07
N ALA A 83 -6.90 -24.42 34.45
CA ALA A 83 -7.21 -23.27 33.63
C ALA A 83 -7.84 -23.70 32.29
N LYS A 84 -8.81 -22.93 31.82
CA LYS A 84 -9.44 -23.14 30.50
C LYS A 84 -8.98 -22.03 29.58
N MET A 85 -8.77 -22.37 28.31
CA MET A 85 -8.53 -21.45 27.21
C MET A 85 -9.69 -21.59 26.20
N GLY A 86 -10.54 -20.57 26.14
CA GLY A 86 -11.64 -20.52 25.19
C GLY A 86 -11.16 -20.26 23.77
N TYR A 87 -11.82 -20.86 22.80
CA TYR A 87 -11.64 -20.57 21.38
C TYR A 87 -13.00 -20.58 20.69
N THR A 88 -13.09 -19.81 19.60
CA THR A 88 -14.22 -19.81 18.68
C THR A 88 -13.72 -20.16 17.28
N ASP A 89 -14.56 -20.84 16.52
CA ASP A 89 -14.26 -21.20 15.14
C ASP A 89 -14.71 -20.07 14.22
N ASP A 90 -13.89 -19.76 13.21
CA ASP A 90 -14.27 -18.88 12.13
C ASP A 90 -13.88 -19.51 10.79
N THR A 91 -14.48 -19.04 9.70
CA THR A 91 -14.28 -19.61 8.38
C THR A 91 -13.61 -18.62 7.44
N TYR A 92 -12.75 -19.11 6.56
CA TYR A 92 -12.24 -18.33 5.44
C TYR A 92 -12.70 -18.93 4.11
N LYS A 93 -12.82 -18.05 3.12
CA LYS A 93 -13.13 -18.41 1.73
C LYS A 93 -12.26 -17.58 0.80
N CYS A 94 -11.38 -18.24 0.06
CA CYS A 94 -10.58 -17.60 -0.96
C CYS A 94 -11.39 -17.37 -2.24
N LYS A 95 -11.26 -16.20 -2.83
CA LYS A 95 -11.76 -15.88 -4.16
C LYS A 95 -10.61 -16.00 -5.16
N VAL A 96 -10.92 -16.25 -6.41
CA VAL A 96 -9.94 -16.35 -7.49
C VAL A 96 -10.14 -15.15 -8.42
N ASP A 97 -9.13 -14.29 -8.47
CA ASP A 97 -9.08 -13.16 -9.37
C ASP A 97 -8.08 -13.47 -10.48
N GLN A 98 -8.43 -13.19 -11.73
CA GLN A 98 -7.65 -13.58 -12.89
C GLN A 98 -7.63 -12.48 -13.94
N ILE A 99 -6.45 -12.26 -14.53
CA ILE A 99 -6.27 -11.45 -15.74
C ILE A 99 -5.68 -12.31 -16.85
N ILE A 100 -6.17 -12.14 -18.07
CA ILE A 100 -5.68 -12.86 -19.24
C ILE A 100 -5.23 -11.85 -20.30
N VAL A 101 -4.00 -12.00 -20.76
CA VAL A 101 -3.43 -11.19 -21.85
C VAL A 101 -2.97 -12.09 -22.98
N GLY A 102 -3.59 -11.97 -24.15
CA GLY A 102 -3.24 -12.74 -25.34
C GLY A 102 -1.89 -12.32 -25.93
N ILE A 103 -1.10 -13.30 -26.39
CA ILE A 103 0.13 -13.08 -27.14
C ILE A 103 -0.14 -13.52 -28.58
N ASP A 104 -0.12 -12.56 -29.52
CA ASP A 104 -0.21 -12.86 -30.93
C ASP A 104 1.11 -13.47 -31.45
N GLN A 105 1.03 -14.66 -32.02
CA GLN A 105 2.20 -15.36 -32.53
C GLN A 105 2.82 -14.67 -33.76
N ILE A 106 2.00 -14.07 -34.62
CA ILE A 106 2.48 -13.40 -35.82
C ILE A 106 3.32 -12.18 -35.43
N GLY A 107 2.79 -11.33 -34.57
CA GLY A 107 3.53 -10.16 -34.06
C GLY A 107 4.81 -10.54 -33.35
N ALA A 108 4.81 -11.63 -32.55
CA ALA A 108 6.01 -12.11 -31.84
C ALA A 108 7.10 -12.61 -32.84
N LEU A 109 6.73 -13.27 -33.94
CA LEU A 109 7.66 -13.71 -34.98
C LEU A 109 8.26 -12.53 -35.75
N ASP A 110 7.47 -11.51 -36.03
CA ASP A 110 7.93 -10.31 -36.75
C ASP A 110 8.94 -9.53 -35.89
N TYR A 111 8.75 -9.45 -34.58
CA TYR A 111 9.74 -8.87 -33.66
C TYR A 111 11.05 -9.66 -33.62
N GLN A 112 10.99 -10.99 -33.64
CA GLN A 112 12.18 -11.84 -33.71
C GLN A 112 12.94 -11.66 -35.01
N ARG A 113 12.24 -11.59 -36.14
CA ARG A 113 12.82 -11.38 -37.48
C ARG A 113 13.42 -9.99 -37.65
N ALA A 114 12.84 -8.98 -36.99
CA ALA A 114 13.33 -7.61 -37.04
C ALA A 114 14.61 -7.38 -36.25
N GLY A 115 15.12 -8.39 -35.51
CA GLY A 115 16.32 -8.26 -34.69
C GLY A 115 16.22 -7.19 -33.63
N VAL A 116 15.04 -6.98 -33.09
CA VAL A 116 14.78 -5.99 -32.02
C VAL A 116 15.47 -6.39 -30.72
N PRO A 117 16.17 -5.47 -30.03
CA PRO A 117 16.80 -5.79 -28.76
C PRO A 117 15.82 -6.41 -27.76
N GLY A 118 16.26 -7.37 -26.95
CA GLY A 118 15.42 -8.09 -25.99
C GLY A 118 14.72 -7.22 -24.92
N SER A 119 15.11 -5.94 -24.79
CA SER A 119 14.42 -4.94 -23.96
C SER A 119 13.03 -4.54 -24.51
N ILE A 120 12.77 -4.80 -25.78
CA ILE A 120 11.52 -4.45 -26.47
C ILE A 120 10.69 -5.72 -26.76
N ASP A 121 11.02 -6.85 -26.16
CA ASP A 121 10.28 -8.11 -26.35
C ASP A 121 8.82 -7.94 -25.88
N PRO A 122 7.82 -8.07 -26.79
CA PRO A 122 6.41 -7.92 -26.44
C PRO A 122 5.93 -8.90 -25.38
N ARG A 123 6.56 -10.08 -25.29
CA ARG A 123 6.24 -11.10 -24.30
C ARG A 123 6.62 -10.63 -22.90
N ARG A 124 7.82 -10.07 -22.74
CA ARG A 124 8.28 -9.51 -21.48
C ARG A 124 7.41 -8.35 -21.03
N ASN A 125 7.03 -7.46 -21.94
CA ASN A 125 6.17 -6.33 -21.63
C ASN A 125 4.77 -6.78 -21.20
N LYS A 126 4.21 -7.80 -21.84
CA LYS A 126 2.91 -8.37 -21.43
C LYS A 126 2.99 -9.07 -20.05
N VAL A 127 4.07 -9.80 -19.78
CA VAL A 127 4.28 -10.38 -18.45
C VAL A 127 4.41 -9.29 -17.39
N ARG A 128 5.19 -8.24 -17.67
CA ARG A 128 5.33 -7.09 -16.75
C ARG A 128 3.99 -6.40 -16.51
N PHE A 129 3.22 -6.16 -17.56
CA PHE A 129 1.87 -5.60 -17.47
C PHE A 129 0.96 -6.45 -16.57
N VAL A 130 0.92 -7.77 -16.78
CA VAL A 130 0.11 -8.68 -15.94
C VAL A 130 0.55 -8.62 -14.48
N THR A 131 1.86 -8.60 -14.22
CA THR A 131 2.39 -8.50 -12.85
C THR A 131 1.99 -7.19 -12.18
N GLU A 132 2.11 -6.08 -12.90
CA GLU A 132 1.72 -4.76 -12.40
C GLU A 132 0.21 -4.70 -12.11
N GLN A 133 -0.62 -5.23 -13.00
CA GLN A 133 -2.06 -5.29 -12.78
C GLN A 133 -2.44 -6.16 -11.57
N GLN A 134 -1.73 -7.25 -11.33
CA GLN A 134 -1.93 -8.08 -10.15
C GLN A 134 -1.55 -7.35 -8.85
N LEU A 135 -0.43 -6.63 -8.85
CA LEU A 135 0.01 -5.84 -7.70
C LEU A 135 -0.97 -4.68 -7.44
N LEU A 136 -1.36 -3.96 -8.47
CA LEU A 136 -2.35 -2.90 -8.38
C LEU A 136 -3.69 -3.41 -7.83
N HIS A 137 -4.14 -4.57 -8.31
CA HIS A 137 -5.38 -5.19 -7.80
C HIS A 137 -5.29 -5.51 -6.30
N LEU A 138 -4.14 -5.98 -5.82
CA LEU A 138 -3.93 -6.22 -4.39
C LEU A 138 -3.97 -4.93 -3.57
N ASP A 139 -3.42 -3.82 -4.09
CA ASP A 139 -3.50 -2.52 -3.42
C ASP A 139 -4.94 -1.97 -3.41
N ILE A 140 -5.70 -2.16 -4.49
CA ILE A 140 -7.13 -1.79 -4.53
C ILE A 140 -7.93 -2.61 -3.52
N LEU A 141 -7.71 -3.93 -3.45
CA LEU A 141 -8.35 -4.78 -2.46
C LEU A 141 -7.98 -4.39 -1.02
N PHE A 142 -6.72 -3.98 -0.80
CA PHE A 142 -6.29 -3.45 0.48
C PHE A 142 -7.04 -2.17 0.84
N ALA A 143 -7.12 -1.22 -0.09
CA ALA A 143 -7.82 0.04 0.13
C ALA A 143 -9.31 -0.17 0.42
N GLU A 144 -9.99 -1.00 -0.36
CA GLU A 144 -11.42 -1.27 -0.20
C GLU A 144 -11.78 -2.01 1.09
N ASN A 145 -10.90 -2.88 1.59
CA ASN A 145 -11.19 -3.72 2.74
C ASN A 145 -10.62 -3.19 4.06
N PHE A 146 -9.52 -2.43 4.02
CA PHE A 146 -8.79 -2.04 5.22
C PHE A 146 -8.55 -0.53 5.36
N PHE A 147 -8.50 0.22 4.25
CA PHE A 147 -8.23 1.66 4.25
C PHE A 147 -9.50 2.50 3.99
N LYS A 148 -10.59 2.08 4.62
CA LYS A 148 -11.94 2.64 4.44
C LYS A 148 -12.59 2.86 5.79
N THR A 149 -13.39 3.91 5.91
CA THR A 149 -14.18 4.19 7.12
C THR A 149 -15.23 3.11 7.37
N GLY A 150 -15.45 2.77 8.64
CA GLY A 150 -16.42 1.76 9.07
C GLY A 150 -15.88 0.34 9.16
N VAL A 151 -14.58 0.13 8.94
CA VAL A 151 -13.92 -1.19 9.02
C VAL A 151 -13.36 -1.45 10.43
N TRP A 152 -12.86 -0.42 11.09
CA TRP A 152 -12.16 -0.55 12.36
C TRP A 152 -13.01 -0.05 13.55
N ASP A 153 -12.94 -0.73 14.67
CA ASP A 153 -13.68 -0.34 15.90
C ASP A 153 -13.24 1.04 16.44
N ASN A 154 -11.97 1.36 16.26
CA ASN A 154 -11.38 2.61 16.72
C ASN A 154 -10.99 3.48 15.51
N GLU A 155 -11.92 4.29 15.08
CA GLU A 155 -11.70 5.26 14.00
C GLU A 155 -11.68 6.68 14.54
N PHE A 156 -10.81 7.50 13.96
CA PHE A 156 -10.65 8.91 14.32
C PHE A 156 -10.74 9.76 13.07
N THR A 157 -11.49 10.85 13.14
CA THR A 157 -11.70 11.76 12.01
C THR A 157 -10.87 13.02 12.18
N GLY A 158 -10.13 13.41 11.15
CA GLY A 158 -9.37 14.65 11.11
C GLY A 158 -10.25 15.87 10.91
N ILE A 159 -10.17 16.86 11.80
CA ILE A 159 -10.86 18.16 11.68
C ILE A 159 -9.85 19.25 11.32
N SER A 160 -10.30 20.22 10.50
CA SER A 160 -9.40 21.29 10.02
C SER A 160 -9.22 22.41 11.05
N LYS A 161 -10.17 22.64 11.97
CA LYS A 161 -10.12 23.69 12.99
C LYS A 161 -11.03 23.34 14.17
N GLY A 162 -10.70 23.84 15.36
CA GLY A 162 -11.50 23.71 16.57
C GLY A 162 -10.89 22.76 17.59
N THR A 163 -11.64 22.49 18.65
CA THR A 163 -11.20 21.54 19.70
C THR A 163 -11.65 20.14 19.30
N PRO A 164 -10.74 19.17 19.16
CA PRO A 164 -11.10 17.80 18.82
C PRO A 164 -12.02 17.16 19.85
N GLY A 165 -13.06 16.48 19.40
CA GLY A 165 -13.88 15.59 20.24
C GLY A 165 -13.19 14.26 20.54
N ALA A 166 -13.88 13.37 21.26
CA ALA A 166 -13.32 12.10 21.74
C ALA A 166 -12.77 11.17 20.64
N LYS A 167 -13.37 11.21 19.43
CA LYS A 167 -12.93 10.44 18.25
C LYS A 167 -12.47 11.35 17.11
N GLN A 168 -11.92 12.51 17.44
CA GLN A 168 -11.44 13.47 16.46
C GLN A 168 -10.01 13.89 16.79
N PHE A 169 -9.27 14.32 15.76
CA PHE A 169 -7.95 14.90 15.90
C PHE A 169 -7.79 16.07 14.92
N LEU A 170 -6.86 16.96 15.16
CA LEU A 170 -6.51 18.01 14.21
C LEU A 170 -5.76 17.38 13.03
N LYS A 171 -6.05 17.82 11.81
CA LYS A 171 -5.35 17.33 10.62
C LYS A 171 -3.85 17.53 10.76
N PHE A 172 -3.07 16.67 10.16
CA PHE A 172 -1.59 16.72 10.15
C PHE A 172 -1.02 18.00 9.53
N THR A 173 -1.83 18.75 8.81
CA THR A 173 -1.48 20.06 8.25
C THR A 173 -1.57 21.20 9.27
N ASP A 174 -2.18 21.00 10.44
CA ASP A 174 -2.32 22.04 11.46
C ASP A 174 -1.06 22.06 12.35
N ALA A 175 -0.43 23.24 12.45
CA ALA A 175 0.80 23.41 13.25
C ALA A 175 0.59 23.23 14.77
N ASN A 176 -0.64 23.23 15.28
CA ASN A 176 -0.95 22.97 16.69
C ASN A 176 -1.19 21.49 16.98
N PHE A 177 -1.11 20.62 15.98
CA PHE A 177 -1.21 19.18 16.14
C PHE A 177 0.14 18.63 16.64
N ASP A 178 0.12 17.80 17.69
CA ASP A 178 1.32 17.06 18.13
C ASP A 178 1.27 15.62 17.58
N PRO A 179 1.96 15.34 16.48
CA PRO A 179 1.92 14.02 15.86
C PRO A 179 2.51 12.94 16.75
N VAL A 180 3.56 13.24 17.51
CA VAL A 180 4.25 12.24 18.32
C VAL A 180 3.38 11.78 19.48
N ASN A 181 2.78 12.72 20.21
CA ASN A 181 1.89 12.39 21.30
C ASN A 181 0.61 11.66 20.82
N PHE A 182 0.10 12.05 19.64
CA PHE A 182 -1.03 11.37 19.03
C PHE A 182 -0.73 9.89 18.77
N PHE A 183 0.36 9.59 18.07
CA PHE A 183 0.72 8.21 17.76
C PHE A 183 1.11 7.41 19.00
N ASP A 184 1.74 8.01 20.00
CA ASP A 184 2.06 7.33 21.26
C ASP A 184 0.80 6.95 22.04
N THR A 185 -0.20 7.83 22.05
CA THR A 185 -1.50 7.53 22.65
C THR A 185 -2.19 6.38 21.93
N ARG A 186 -2.18 6.38 20.58
CA ARG A 186 -2.77 5.29 19.80
C ARG A 186 -2.03 3.96 19.99
N LYS A 187 -0.71 3.98 20.03
CA LYS A 187 0.11 2.78 20.34
C LYS A 187 -0.24 2.21 21.72
N ARG A 188 -0.41 3.07 22.72
CA ARG A 188 -0.84 2.66 24.05
C ARG A 188 -2.22 1.99 24.03
N GLU A 189 -3.18 2.56 23.31
CA GLU A 189 -4.53 1.99 23.17
C GLU A 189 -4.49 0.63 22.48
N ILE A 190 -3.76 0.51 21.37
CA ILE A 190 -3.59 -0.76 20.64
C ILE A 190 -2.94 -1.80 21.55
N LYS A 191 -1.92 -1.43 22.32
CA LYS A 191 -1.27 -2.34 23.27
C LYS A 191 -2.23 -2.83 24.36
N LEU A 192 -3.06 -1.94 24.91
CA LEU A 192 -4.07 -2.32 25.90
C LEU A 192 -5.16 -3.21 25.28
N ALA A 193 -5.57 -2.89 24.05
CA ALA A 193 -6.57 -3.67 23.34
C ALA A 193 -6.04 -5.01 22.82
N GLY A 194 -4.84 -5.07 22.27
CA GLY A 194 -4.29 -6.24 21.56
C GLY A 194 -3.11 -6.93 22.25
N ARG A 195 -2.60 -6.41 23.39
CA ARG A 195 -1.42 -6.89 24.12
C ARG A 195 -0.11 -6.82 23.34
N ARG A 196 -0.12 -6.34 22.10
CA ARG A 196 1.07 -6.15 21.27
C ARG A 196 1.21 -4.70 20.87
N MET A 197 2.45 -4.22 20.74
CA MET A 197 2.71 -2.92 20.14
C MET A 197 2.53 -3.02 18.63
N PRO A 198 1.93 -2.00 17.99
CA PRO A 198 1.95 -1.90 16.55
C PRO A 198 3.38 -1.68 16.07
N ASN A 199 3.76 -2.40 15.02
CA ASN A 199 5.10 -2.33 14.45
C ASN A 199 5.13 -1.54 13.13
N LYS A 200 4.03 -1.50 12.39
CA LYS A 200 3.93 -0.82 11.10
C LYS A 200 2.94 0.32 11.15
N LEU A 201 3.24 1.38 10.41
CA LEU A 201 2.36 2.51 10.16
C LEU A 201 2.15 2.64 8.65
N SER A 202 0.90 2.60 8.20
CA SER A 202 0.54 2.82 6.80
C SER A 202 -0.06 4.22 6.66
N LEU A 203 0.47 5.00 5.73
CA LEU A 203 0.07 6.37 5.46
C LEU A 203 -0.32 6.52 3.98
N GLY A 204 -1.38 7.27 3.70
CA GLY A 204 -1.61 7.81 2.36
C GLY A 204 -0.54 8.84 2.01
N TYR A 205 -0.31 9.07 0.71
CA TYR A 205 0.75 9.97 0.24
C TYR A 205 0.62 11.39 0.79
N ASP A 206 -0.58 11.96 0.78
CA ASP A 206 -0.83 13.33 1.29
C ASP A 206 -0.59 13.44 2.79
N SER A 207 -0.99 12.42 3.55
CA SER A 207 -0.74 12.34 4.99
C SER A 207 0.75 12.25 5.32
N PHE A 208 1.50 11.50 4.52
CA PHE A 208 2.96 11.44 4.64
C PHE A 208 3.62 12.78 4.35
N VAL A 209 3.20 13.47 3.27
CA VAL A 209 3.73 14.80 2.92
C VAL A 209 3.41 15.83 4.01
N ALA A 210 2.21 15.79 4.58
CA ALA A 210 1.81 16.66 5.68
C ALA A 210 2.68 16.41 6.93
N LEU A 211 2.87 15.16 7.34
CA LEU A 211 3.73 14.79 8.47
C LEU A 211 5.20 15.14 8.23
N LYS A 212 5.70 14.88 7.03
CA LYS A 212 7.10 15.22 6.64
C LYS A 212 7.39 16.71 6.81
N ASN A 213 6.43 17.57 6.51
CA ASN A 213 6.57 19.02 6.58
C ASN A 213 6.08 19.61 7.92
N HIS A 214 5.64 18.78 8.86
CA HIS A 214 5.12 19.24 10.14
C HIS A 214 6.25 19.90 10.98
N PRO A 215 6.00 21.09 11.59
CA PRO A 215 7.05 21.84 12.31
C PRO A 215 7.68 21.04 13.45
N ASP A 216 6.90 20.28 14.23
CA ASP A 216 7.42 19.49 15.36
C ASP A 216 8.35 18.36 14.90
N ILE A 217 8.06 17.76 13.75
CA ILE A 217 8.91 16.72 13.17
C ILE A 217 10.20 17.33 12.63
N LEU A 218 10.09 18.46 11.91
CA LEU A 218 11.25 19.18 11.38
C LEU A 218 12.16 19.70 12.51
N GLU A 219 11.59 20.19 13.61
CA GLU A 219 12.38 20.64 14.75
C GLU A 219 13.17 19.48 15.38
N ARG A 220 12.54 18.34 15.60
CA ARG A 220 13.23 17.13 16.12
C ARG A 220 14.37 16.67 15.20
N VAL A 221 14.15 16.71 13.90
CA VAL A 221 15.16 16.33 12.90
C VAL A 221 16.34 17.29 12.87
N LYS A 222 16.11 18.60 13.03
CA LYS A 222 17.18 19.61 13.11
C LYS A 222 18.19 19.33 14.23
N TYR A 223 17.74 18.87 15.38
CA TYR A 223 18.60 18.53 16.50
C TYR A 223 19.32 17.19 16.36
N THR A 224 18.86 16.32 15.45
CA THR A 224 19.45 15.00 15.23
C THR A 224 20.45 15.01 14.07
N GLY A 225 20.35 15.98 13.16
CA GLY A 225 21.21 16.11 11.99
C GLY A 225 22.53 16.85 12.29
N SER A 226 23.61 16.41 11.65
CA SER A 226 24.87 17.16 11.62
C SER A 226 24.73 18.36 10.66
N SER A 227 25.34 19.49 10.98
CA SER A 227 25.36 20.68 10.12
C SER A 227 25.96 20.43 8.72
N ALA A 228 26.72 19.35 8.55
CA ALA A 228 27.34 18.96 7.28
C ALA A 228 26.39 18.13 6.37
N ASN A 229 25.35 17.52 6.93
CA ASN A 229 24.33 16.77 6.20
C ASN A 229 22.95 17.17 6.72
N PRO A 230 22.20 18.04 6.02
CA PRO A 230 20.84 18.35 6.41
C PRO A 230 20.00 17.05 6.33
N ALA A 231 19.39 16.69 7.46
CA ALA A 231 18.57 15.49 7.50
C ALA A 231 17.31 15.69 6.64
N ILE A 232 17.17 14.86 5.63
CA ILE A 232 15.96 14.81 4.80
C ILE A 232 15.00 13.84 5.49
N VAL A 233 13.79 14.29 5.81
CA VAL A 233 12.75 13.43 6.38
C VAL A 233 12.29 12.43 5.32
N ASN A 234 12.64 11.17 5.52
CA ASN A 234 12.17 10.04 4.75
C ASN A 234 11.36 9.07 5.63
N GLU A 235 10.83 8.02 5.06
CA GLU A 235 10.04 7.01 5.77
C GLU A 235 10.77 6.43 6.99
N ASN A 236 12.06 6.12 6.86
CA ASN A 236 12.84 5.53 7.93
C ASN A 236 13.05 6.50 9.10
N ILE A 237 13.31 7.77 8.82
CA ILE A 237 13.44 8.80 9.86
C ILE A 237 12.11 9.05 10.54
N LEU A 238 11.02 9.09 9.77
CA LEU A 238 9.68 9.23 10.32
C LEU A 238 9.33 8.03 11.22
N ALA A 239 9.68 6.81 10.82
CA ALA A 239 9.50 5.61 11.63
C ALA A 239 10.24 5.70 12.96
N GLN A 240 11.49 6.16 12.96
CA GLN A 240 12.29 6.34 14.17
C GLN A 240 11.70 7.41 15.11
N ILE A 241 11.28 8.55 14.58
CA ILE A 241 10.69 9.64 15.37
C ILE A 241 9.38 9.21 16.01
N LEU A 242 8.53 8.53 15.25
CA LEU A 242 7.22 8.05 15.72
C LEU A 242 7.32 6.72 16.50
N GLY A 243 8.49 6.08 16.54
CA GLY A 243 8.71 4.84 17.28
C GLY A 243 8.00 3.63 16.68
N PHE A 244 7.97 3.52 15.35
CA PHE A 244 7.55 2.34 14.62
C PHE A 244 8.76 1.59 14.04
N GLU A 245 8.61 0.30 13.76
CA GLU A 245 9.65 -0.45 13.06
C GLU A 245 9.71 -0.05 11.58
N GLU A 246 8.55 0.20 10.97
CA GLU A 246 8.43 0.50 9.55
C GLU A 246 7.26 1.45 9.28
N VAL A 247 7.49 2.46 8.44
CA VAL A 247 6.45 3.31 7.86
C VAL A 247 6.32 2.94 6.38
N LYS A 248 5.10 2.69 5.94
CA LYS A 248 4.78 2.41 4.53
C LYS A 248 3.88 3.50 4.00
N VAL A 249 4.30 4.09 2.89
CA VAL A 249 3.51 5.08 2.17
C VAL A 249 2.78 4.39 1.02
N LEU A 250 1.50 4.66 0.88
CA LEU A 250 0.63 4.10 -0.15
C LEU A 250 0.68 5.04 -1.36
N GLU A 251 1.62 4.77 -2.28
CA GLU A 251 1.91 5.60 -3.44
C GLU A 251 1.32 5.05 -4.75
N ALA A 252 0.71 3.86 -4.72
CA ALA A 252 0.12 3.24 -5.89
C ALA A 252 -0.96 4.13 -6.50
N THR A 253 -0.92 4.31 -7.83
CA THR A 253 -1.87 5.11 -8.59
C THR A 253 -2.67 4.23 -9.55
N TYR A 254 -3.91 4.60 -9.80
CA TYR A 254 -4.78 3.93 -10.76
C TYR A 254 -5.54 4.94 -11.59
N ASN A 255 -6.00 4.52 -12.75
CA ASN A 255 -6.88 5.34 -13.60
C ASN A 255 -8.34 5.08 -13.21
N ALA A 256 -9.02 6.12 -12.70
CA ALA A 256 -10.42 6.07 -12.31
C ALA A 256 -11.38 6.32 -13.48
N ALA A 257 -10.89 6.72 -14.66
CA ALA A 257 -11.70 6.95 -15.84
C ALA A 257 -12.17 5.64 -16.49
N GLU A 258 -13.35 5.66 -17.06
CA GLU A 258 -13.84 4.56 -17.89
C GLU A 258 -13.03 4.45 -19.18
N GLU A 259 -12.99 3.24 -19.76
CA GLU A 259 -12.26 2.96 -21.00
C GLU A 259 -12.74 3.90 -22.15
N GLY A 260 -11.78 4.59 -22.76
CA GLY A 260 -12.06 5.54 -23.84
C GLY A 260 -12.32 6.98 -23.42
N GLN A 261 -12.34 7.28 -22.13
CA GLN A 261 -12.38 8.65 -21.60
C GLN A 261 -10.96 9.20 -21.37
N PRO A 262 -10.80 10.51 -21.18
CA PRO A 262 -9.52 11.08 -20.74
C PRO A 262 -9.07 10.47 -19.41
N ASP A 263 -7.75 10.25 -19.28
CA ASP A 263 -7.17 9.67 -18.08
C ASP A 263 -7.45 10.52 -16.82
N ASP A 264 -7.94 9.87 -15.77
CA ASP A 264 -8.13 10.43 -14.42
C ASP A 264 -7.29 9.62 -13.42
N MET A 265 -6.03 10.03 -13.25
CA MET A 265 -5.09 9.34 -12.38
C MET A 265 -5.29 9.75 -10.93
N ARG A 266 -5.52 8.77 -10.04
CA ARG A 266 -5.71 8.94 -8.60
C ARG A 266 -4.85 8.00 -7.80
N PHE A 267 -4.56 8.36 -6.56
CA PHE A 267 -3.97 7.41 -5.62
C PHE A 267 -5.00 6.36 -5.20
N VAL A 268 -4.55 5.12 -5.06
CA VAL A 268 -5.42 4.00 -4.61
C VAL A 268 -5.96 4.27 -3.20
N CYS A 269 -5.14 4.88 -2.34
CA CYS A 269 -5.50 5.29 -1.00
C CYS A 269 -5.53 6.81 -0.92
N GLU A 270 -6.58 7.43 -1.44
CA GLU A 270 -6.79 8.86 -1.26
C GLU A 270 -7.21 9.19 0.17
N SER A 271 -6.76 10.36 0.64
CA SER A 271 -6.82 10.79 2.04
C SER A 271 -8.18 11.29 2.52
N ASP A 272 -9.25 11.10 1.76
CA ASP A 272 -10.61 11.47 2.23
C ASP A 272 -11.09 10.65 3.43
N GLY A 273 -10.27 9.70 3.87
CA GLY A 273 -10.56 8.79 4.96
C GLY A 273 -9.45 8.58 5.99
N ALA A 274 -8.39 9.39 5.98
CA ALA A 274 -7.36 9.30 7.03
C ALA A 274 -7.56 10.32 8.13
#